data_45c25289dc238f3a5b87013460b4bdbc
#
_entry.id   45c25289dc238f3a5b87013460b4bdbc
#
_cell.length_a   1.000
_cell.length_b   1.000
_cell.length_c   1.000
_cell.angle_alpha   90.00
_cell.angle_beta   90.00
_cell.angle_gamma   90.00
#
_symmetry.space_group_name_H-M   'P 1'
#
loop_
_entity.id
_entity.type
_entity.pdbx_description
1 polymer ?
#
loop_
_entity_poly.entity_id
_entity_poly.type
_entity_poly.pdbx_seq_one_letter_code
_entity_poly.pdbx_strand_id
1 'polypeptide(L)'
;MNFRHATLADLSALNALEQQLFDGDRISPRQMKRFLQSPQAQIFLAHSGTELAGYALLLFHQGTQLSRLYSIAVKPDFRGRRIAQTLVEQCERTALDQGFNTLRLEVREDNIAAIKLYEKMGYRVLRLLIHYYDDLCDGVRMQKRLTPLEQRVSLSIPLYVQTTPFTCGAACLLMAFSSLSGEAMNRTLELQLWRESTTIFMAGGHGGCSGQGLALAAARRGYGVELWTQSQSTPFIDSVRDPDKKTVIELVHQDFCAQLATRRVHVIDAPPGQAQLEQWINEGRCVLLLISTYRFNGCKEPHWILLSGMSDQFFFIHDPHSESLNDVSASAYIPVSKRALSQILSFGKQKQTACVVISAATSQVA
;
A
#
# COMPACT_ATOMS: atom_id res chain seq x y z
N MET A 1 -35.71 -4.15 1.67
CA MET A 1 -34.48 -4.93 1.41
C MET A 1 -33.73 -5.14 2.72
N ASN A 2 -33.37 -6.38 3.02
CA ASN A 2 -32.55 -6.74 4.17
C ASN A 2 -31.19 -7.25 3.67
N PHE A 3 -30.10 -6.79 4.29
CA PHE A 3 -28.74 -7.17 3.94
C PHE A 3 -28.08 -7.84 5.14
N ARG A 4 -27.45 -9.00 4.93
CA ARG A 4 -26.76 -9.75 5.98
C ARG A 4 -25.59 -10.55 5.45
N HIS A 5 -24.75 -11.02 6.33
CA HIS A 5 -23.72 -12.00 6.00
C HIS A 5 -24.34 -13.37 5.70
N ALA A 6 -23.73 -14.07 4.72
CA ALA A 6 -24.10 -15.45 4.43
C ALA A 6 -23.50 -16.41 5.46
N THR A 7 -24.20 -17.52 5.64
CA THR A 7 -23.78 -18.67 6.46
C THR A 7 -23.80 -19.94 5.63
N LEU A 8 -23.34 -21.04 6.19
CA LEU A 8 -23.41 -22.35 5.50
C LEU A 8 -24.84 -22.78 5.15
N ALA A 9 -25.85 -22.31 5.89
CA ALA A 9 -27.25 -22.58 5.59
C ALA A 9 -27.70 -21.96 4.25
N ASP A 10 -27.01 -20.93 3.77
CA ASP A 10 -27.33 -20.22 2.52
C ASP A 10 -26.71 -20.88 1.27
N LEU A 11 -25.90 -21.93 1.44
CA LEU A 11 -25.16 -22.57 0.34
C LEU A 11 -26.03 -22.99 -0.81
N SER A 12 -27.21 -23.61 -0.52
CA SER A 12 -28.14 -24.09 -1.56
C SER A 12 -28.73 -22.92 -2.36
N ALA A 13 -29.14 -21.86 -1.68
CA ALA A 13 -29.71 -20.67 -2.31
C ALA A 13 -28.68 -19.92 -3.17
N LEU A 14 -27.42 -19.83 -2.70
CA LEU A 14 -26.32 -19.22 -3.45
C LEU A 14 -26.00 -20.03 -4.71
N ASN A 15 -25.92 -21.36 -4.61
CA ASN A 15 -25.67 -22.21 -5.78
C ASN A 15 -26.79 -22.12 -6.81
N ALA A 16 -28.06 -22.06 -6.37
CA ALA A 16 -29.19 -21.88 -7.27
C ALA A 16 -29.13 -20.52 -7.98
N LEU A 17 -28.74 -19.47 -7.27
CA LEU A 17 -28.59 -18.13 -7.84
C LEU A 17 -27.45 -18.07 -8.87
N GLU A 18 -26.31 -18.71 -8.59
CA GLU A 18 -25.18 -18.84 -9.54
C GLU A 18 -25.63 -19.54 -10.83
N GLN A 19 -26.32 -20.65 -10.70
CA GLN A 19 -26.84 -21.41 -11.86
C GLN A 19 -27.85 -20.60 -12.71
N GLN A 20 -28.64 -19.76 -12.04
CA GLN A 20 -29.66 -18.95 -12.71
C GLN A 20 -29.07 -17.75 -13.46
N LEU A 21 -27.99 -17.15 -12.96
CA LEU A 21 -27.52 -15.85 -13.41
C LEU A 21 -26.26 -15.87 -14.27
N PHE A 22 -25.49 -16.95 -14.23
CA PHE A 22 -24.24 -17.07 -15.00
C PHE A 22 -24.27 -18.27 -15.94
N ASP A 23 -23.94 -18.07 -17.21
CA ASP A 23 -23.82 -19.14 -18.19
C ASP A 23 -22.40 -19.76 -18.21
N GLY A 24 -21.37 -18.97 -17.93
CA GLY A 24 -19.96 -19.35 -17.77
C GLY A 24 -19.35 -18.75 -16.49
N ASP A 25 -18.10 -19.05 -16.21
CA ASP A 25 -17.31 -18.48 -15.07
C ASP A 25 -18.00 -18.63 -13.69
N ARG A 26 -18.80 -19.70 -13.53
CA ARG A 26 -19.58 -19.95 -12.30
C ARG A 26 -18.71 -20.37 -11.15
N ILE A 27 -19.05 -19.91 -9.96
CA ILE A 27 -18.50 -20.44 -8.73
C ILE A 27 -19.09 -21.85 -8.51
N SER A 28 -18.23 -22.87 -8.52
CA SER A 28 -18.68 -24.23 -8.26
C SER A 28 -19.21 -24.38 -6.82
N PRO A 29 -20.16 -25.32 -6.56
CA PRO A 29 -20.69 -25.57 -5.21
C PRO A 29 -19.59 -25.88 -4.18
N ARG A 30 -18.51 -26.53 -4.59
CA ARG A 30 -17.35 -26.82 -3.75
C ARG A 30 -16.58 -25.53 -3.40
N GLN A 31 -16.38 -24.64 -4.35
CA GLN A 31 -15.74 -23.35 -4.13
C GLN A 31 -16.61 -22.44 -3.26
N MET A 32 -17.93 -22.38 -3.52
CA MET A 32 -18.86 -21.57 -2.71
C MET A 32 -18.85 -22.02 -1.25
N LYS A 33 -18.88 -23.32 -0.99
CA LYS A 33 -18.74 -23.88 0.36
C LYS A 33 -17.43 -23.48 1.02
N ARG A 34 -16.31 -23.53 0.26
CA ARG A 34 -15.00 -23.12 0.75
C ARG A 34 -14.97 -21.63 1.11
N PHE A 35 -15.58 -20.77 0.31
CA PHE A 35 -15.66 -19.34 0.60
C PHE A 35 -16.47 -19.05 1.86
N LEU A 36 -17.61 -19.73 2.06
CA LEU A 36 -18.42 -19.62 3.27
C LEU A 36 -17.68 -20.03 4.56
N GLN A 37 -16.67 -20.88 4.45
CA GLN A 37 -15.87 -21.37 5.58
C GLN A 37 -14.53 -20.63 5.75
N SER A 38 -14.15 -19.78 4.78
CA SER A 38 -12.85 -19.14 4.76
C SER A 38 -12.86 -17.83 5.57
N PRO A 39 -11.91 -17.63 6.48
CA PRO A 39 -11.75 -16.33 7.15
C PRO A 39 -11.28 -15.23 6.19
N GLN A 40 -10.87 -15.59 4.96
CA GLN A 40 -10.42 -14.67 3.91
C GLN A 40 -11.51 -14.34 2.89
N ALA A 41 -12.74 -14.76 3.15
CA ALA A 41 -13.89 -14.48 2.29
C ALA A 41 -15.08 -14.01 3.13
N GLN A 42 -15.82 -13.05 2.61
CA GLN A 42 -17.12 -12.68 3.16
C GLN A 42 -18.14 -12.58 2.04
N ILE A 43 -19.32 -13.15 2.30
CA ILE A 43 -20.44 -13.13 1.37
C ILE A 43 -21.57 -12.33 1.98
N PHE A 44 -22.05 -11.33 1.27
CA PHE A 44 -23.19 -10.50 1.63
C PHE A 44 -24.40 -10.92 0.80
N LEU A 45 -25.54 -11.04 1.44
CA LEU A 45 -26.82 -11.38 0.83
C LEU A 45 -27.76 -10.18 0.87
N ALA A 46 -28.50 -9.98 -0.21
CA ALA A 46 -29.62 -9.06 -0.28
C ALA A 46 -30.93 -9.86 -0.39
N HIS A 47 -31.84 -9.68 0.57
CA HIS A 47 -33.15 -10.34 0.60
C HIS A 47 -34.29 -9.34 0.42
N SER A 48 -35.33 -9.77 -0.32
CA SER A 48 -36.63 -9.11 -0.37
C SER A 48 -37.65 -10.04 0.27
N GLY A 49 -38.00 -9.80 1.52
CA GLY A 49 -38.74 -10.77 2.33
C GLY A 49 -37.90 -12.04 2.52
N THR A 50 -38.43 -13.18 2.10
CA THR A 50 -37.74 -14.49 2.15
C THR A 50 -36.93 -14.79 0.90
N GLU A 51 -37.09 -14.03 -0.16
CA GLU A 51 -36.43 -14.27 -1.45
C GLU A 51 -35.03 -13.67 -1.50
N LEU A 52 -34.03 -14.47 -1.92
CA LEU A 52 -32.68 -14.00 -2.19
C LEU A 52 -32.68 -13.23 -3.51
N ALA A 53 -32.45 -11.91 -3.43
CA ALA A 53 -32.46 -10.98 -4.56
C ALA A 53 -31.08 -10.81 -5.20
N GLY A 54 -29.99 -11.04 -4.44
CA GLY A 54 -28.63 -10.90 -4.92
C GLY A 54 -27.60 -11.18 -3.84
N TYR A 55 -26.34 -11.26 -4.23
CA TYR A 55 -25.20 -11.43 -3.32
C TYR A 55 -23.95 -10.71 -3.83
N ALA A 56 -22.97 -10.52 -2.94
CA ALA A 56 -21.61 -10.12 -3.28
C ALA A 56 -20.60 -10.96 -2.49
N LEU A 57 -19.52 -11.38 -3.13
CA LEU A 57 -18.39 -12.12 -2.55
C LEU A 57 -17.16 -11.23 -2.52
N LEU A 58 -16.70 -10.93 -1.32
CA LEU A 58 -15.48 -10.18 -1.04
C LEU A 58 -14.38 -11.14 -0.60
N LEU A 59 -13.20 -11.03 -1.20
CA LEU A 59 -12.00 -11.78 -0.84
C LEU A 59 -10.94 -10.85 -0.27
N PHE A 60 -10.24 -11.32 0.76
CA PHE A 60 -9.11 -10.64 1.40
C PHE A 60 -7.80 -11.32 1.03
N HIS A 61 -6.88 -10.59 0.43
CA HIS A 61 -5.55 -11.09 0.15
C HIS A 61 -4.66 -10.95 1.39
N GLN A 62 -4.41 -12.07 2.06
CA GLN A 62 -3.51 -12.07 3.21
C GLN A 62 -2.13 -11.50 2.84
N GLY A 63 -1.62 -10.64 3.72
CA GLY A 63 -0.32 -10.04 3.54
C GLY A 63 -0.31 -8.81 2.62
N THR A 64 -1.45 -8.42 2.05
CA THR A 64 -1.61 -7.20 1.27
C THR A 64 -2.69 -6.32 1.89
N GLN A 65 -2.83 -5.10 1.40
CA GLN A 65 -3.97 -4.23 1.73
C GLN A 65 -5.04 -4.24 0.63
N LEU A 66 -4.99 -5.25 -0.22
CA LEU A 66 -5.90 -5.43 -1.32
C LEU A 66 -7.02 -6.38 -0.94
N SER A 67 -8.25 -5.92 -1.07
CA SER A 67 -9.45 -6.75 -1.13
C SER A 67 -9.96 -6.85 -2.56
N ARG A 68 -10.73 -7.89 -2.87
CA ARG A 68 -11.26 -8.12 -4.21
C ARG A 68 -12.75 -8.44 -4.14
N LEU A 69 -13.56 -7.66 -4.84
CA LEU A 69 -14.93 -8.05 -5.16
C LEU A 69 -14.86 -9.14 -6.24
N TYR A 70 -14.96 -10.39 -5.79
CA TYR A 70 -14.74 -11.57 -6.65
C TYR A 70 -15.95 -11.87 -7.52
N SER A 71 -17.16 -11.76 -6.96
CA SER A 71 -18.42 -11.96 -7.67
C SER A 71 -19.51 -11.09 -7.07
N ILE A 72 -20.42 -10.62 -7.93
CA ILE A 72 -21.64 -9.93 -7.54
C ILE A 72 -22.75 -10.28 -8.52
N ALA A 73 -23.91 -10.61 -7.98
CA ALA A 73 -25.07 -10.94 -8.80
C ALA A 73 -26.35 -10.37 -8.19
N VAL A 74 -27.21 -9.84 -9.06
CA VAL A 74 -28.57 -9.38 -8.71
C VAL A 74 -29.56 -9.91 -9.72
N LYS A 75 -30.62 -10.59 -9.26
CA LYS A 75 -31.67 -11.13 -10.09
C LYS A 75 -32.29 -10.03 -10.96
N PRO A 76 -32.66 -10.30 -12.22
CA PRO A 76 -33.25 -9.34 -13.16
C PRO A 76 -34.42 -8.55 -12.56
N ASP A 77 -35.34 -9.24 -11.88
CA ASP A 77 -36.58 -8.66 -11.29
C ASP A 77 -36.30 -7.65 -10.15
N PHE A 78 -35.08 -7.67 -9.64
CA PHE A 78 -34.63 -6.77 -8.56
C PHE A 78 -33.64 -5.71 -9.01
N ARG A 79 -33.27 -5.67 -10.31
CA ARG A 79 -32.40 -4.61 -10.87
C ARG A 79 -33.08 -3.24 -10.80
N GLY A 80 -32.29 -2.18 -10.90
CA GLY A 80 -32.79 -0.79 -10.80
C GLY A 80 -33.10 -0.32 -9.37
N ARG A 81 -33.01 -1.20 -8.34
CA ARG A 81 -33.31 -0.90 -6.93
C ARG A 81 -32.06 -0.61 -6.09
N ARG A 82 -30.94 -0.25 -6.71
CA ARG A 82 -29.63 0.05 -6.07
C ARG A 82 -29.02 -1.10 -5.25
N ILE A 83 -29.50 -2.35 -5.43
CA ILE A 83 -29.01 -3.49 -4.64
C ILE A 83 -27.52 -3.74 -4.88
N ALA A 84 -27.09 -3.74 -6.13
CA ALA A 84 -25.67 -3.92 -6.46
C ALA A 84 -24.81 -2.82 -5.80
N GLN A 85 -25.24 -1.56 -5.87
CA GLN A 85 -24.54 -0.44 -5.22
C GLN A 85 -24.39 -0.68 -3.73
N THR A 86 -25.50 -1.01 -3.02
CA THR A 86 -25.46 -1.26 -1.57
C THR A 86 -24.58 -2.44 -1.19
N LEU A 87 -24.58 -3.52 -2.00
CA LEU A 87 -23.70 -4.67 -1.78
C LEU A 87 -22.22 -4.29 -1.91
N VAL A 88 -21.87 -3.47 -2.91
CA VAL A 88 -20.51 -2.95 -3.09
C VAL A 88 -20.11 -2.05 -1.93
N GLU A 89 -20.99 -1.12 -1.50
CA GLU A 89 -20.76 -0.25 -0.34
C GLU A 89 -20.51 -1.05 0.95
N GLN A 90 -21.21 -2.17 1.15
CA GLN A 90 -20.94 -3.07 2.28
C GLN A 90 -19.58 -3.75 2.16
N CYS A 91 -19.19 -4.19 0.95
CA CYS A 91 -17.86 -4.74 0.71
C CYS A 91 -16.77 -3.69 1.00
N GLU A 92 -16.95 -2.45 0.56
CA GLU A 92 -16.02 -1.34 0.82
C GLU A 92 -15.85 -1.07 2.31
N ARG A 93 -16.97 -0.94 3.04
CA ARG A 93 -16.96 -0.71 4.50
C ARG A 93 -16.24 -1.85 5.21
N THR A 94 -16.62 -3.09 4.90
CA THR A 94 -16.02 -4.27 5.54
C THR A 94 -14.53 -4.39 5.23
N ALA A 95 -14.12 -4.07 4.00
CA ALA A 95 -12.70 -4.03 3.64
C ALA A 95 -11.93 -3.02 4.51
N LEU A 96 -12.46 -1.80 4.67
CA LEU A 96 -11.88 -0.79 5.55
C LEU A 96 -11.80 -1.24 7.01
N ASP A 97 -12.91 -1.77 7.56
CA ASP A 97 -12.99 -2.24 8.96
C ASP A 97 -11.95 -3.33 9.24
N GLN A 98 -11.59 -4.12 8.23
CA GLN A 98 -10.56 -5.15 8.32
C GLN A 98 -9.14 -4.65 7.97
N GLY A 99 -8.97 -3.37 7.68
CA GLY A 99 -7.68 -2.74 7.41
C GLY A 99 -7.21 -2.86 5.96
N PHE A 100 -8.11 -3.18 5.03
CA PHE A 100 -7.82 -3.16 3.59
C PHE A 100 -8.16 -1.79 3.02
N ASN A 101 -7.21 -1.16 2.34
CA ASN A 101 -7.38 0.20 1.81
C ASN A 101 -7.76 0.26 0.33
N THR A 102 -7.81 -0.87 -0.33
CA THR A 102 -8.04 -0.95 -1.76
C THR A 102 -9.02 -2.07 -2.07
N LEU A 103 -10.05 -1.76 -2.87
CA LEU A 103 -10.97 -2.74 -3.40
C LEU A 103 -10.81 -2.81 -4.93
N ARG A 104 -10.53 -4.00 -5.43
CA ARG A 104 -10.34 -4.31 -6.84
C ARG A 104 -11.47 -5.22 -7.32
N LEU A 105 -11.82 -5.09 -8.58
CA LEU A 105 -12.76 -5.98 -9.25
C LEU A 105 -12.37 -6.19 -10.71
N GLU A 106 -12.88 -7.25 -11.30
CA GLU A 106 -12.88 -7.48 -12.73
C GLU A 106 -14.32 -7.53 -13.23
N VAL A 107 -14.56 -6.91 -14.36
CA VAL A 107 -15.87 -6.84 -15.03
C VAL A 107 -15.69 -7.09 -16.51
N ARG A 108 -16.64 -7.80 -17.13
CA ARG A 108 -16.63 -8.01 -18.60
C ARG A 108 -16.69 -6.67 -19.32
N GLU A 109 -15.91 -6.52 -20.39
CA GLU A 109 -15.88 -5.26 -21.15
C GLU A 109 -17.24 -4.94 -21.79
N ASP A 110 -18.04 -5.96 -22.13
CA ASP A 110 -19.38 -5.82 -22.68
C ASP A 110 -20.46 -5.46 -21.63
N ASN A 111 -20.15 -5.58 -20.33
CA ASN A 111 -21.07 -5.21 -19.25
C ASN A 111 -21.00 -3.70 -18.92
N ILE A 112 -21.41 -2.90 -19.91
CA ILE A 112 -21.39 -1.42 -19.82
C ILE A 112 -22.16 -0.89 -18.61
N ALA A 113 -23.24 -1.57 -18.22
CA ALA A 113 -24.05 -1.15 -17.07
C ALA A 113 -23.28 -1.27 -15.74
N ALA A 114 -22.55 -2.36 -15.55
CA ALA A 114 -21.72 -2.57 -14.36
C ALA A 114 -20.50 -1.62 -14.36
N ILE A 115 -19.83 -1.42 -15.50
CA ILE A 115 -18.71 -0.49 -15.62
C ILE A 115 -19.15 0.92 -15.19
N LYS A 116 -20.26 1.43 -15.75
CA LYS A 116 -20.81 2.75 -15.38
C LYS A 116 -21.19 2.85 -13.90
N LEU A 117 -21.70 1.77 -13.30
CA LEU A 117 -21.98 1.72 -11.87
C LEU A 117 -20.69 1.90 -11.07
N TYR A 118 -19.63 1.14 -11.38
CA TYR A 118 -18.36 1.22 -10.68
C TYR A 118 -17.66 2.56 -10.87
N GLU A 119 -17.66 3.12 -12.07
CA GLU A 119 -17.15 4.48 -12.35
C GLU A 119 -17.87 5.53 -11.48
N LYS A 120 -19.21 5.47 -11.43
CA LYS A 120 -20.02 6.36 -10.58
C LYS A 120 -19.69 6.18 -9.07
N MET A 121 -19.30 4.99 -8.66
CA MET A 121 -18.87 4.70 -7.28
C MET A 121 -17.40 5.07 -7.01
N GLY A 122 -16.68 5.62 -8.00
CA GLY A 122 -15.29 6.08 -7.88
C GLY A 122 -14.23 5.02 -8.19
N TYR A 123 -14.61 3.90 -8.79
CA TYR A 123 -13.64 2.95 -9.34
C TYR A 123 -13.05 3.49 -10.64
N ARG A 124 -11.77 3.22 -10.85
CA ARG A 124 -11.04 3.60 -12.06
C ARG A 124 -10.52 2.38 -12.76
N VAL A 125 -10.47 2.43 -14.09
CA VAL A 125 -9.87 1.37 -14.91
C VAL A 125 -8.38 1.33 -14.64
N LEU A 126 -7.89 0.15 -14.24
CA LEU A 126 -6.48 -0.11 -14.02
C LEU A 126 -5.81 -0.69 -15.28
N ARG A 127 -6.45 -1.67 -15.91
CA ARG A 127 -6.00 -2.26 -17.18
C ARG A 127 -7.07 -3.12 -17.84
N LEU A 128 -6.91 -3.36 -19.13
CA LEU A 128 -7.64 -4.38 -19.89
C LEU A 128 -6.97 -5.76 -19.67
N LEU A 129 -7.76 -6.79 -19.54
CA LEU A 129 -7.34 -8.18 -19.39
C LEU A 129 -7.80 -8.94 -20.64
N ILE A 130 -6.87 -9.18 -21.56
CA ILE A 130 -7.18 -9.83 -22.83
C ILE A 130 -7.56 -11.29 -22.60
N HIS A 131 -8.69 -11.72 -23.20
CA HIS A 131 -9.23 -13.09 -23.15
C HIS A 131 -9.36 -13.62 -21.72
N TYR A 132 -9.92 -12.79 -20.83
CA TYR A 132 -9.95 -13.06 -19.39
C TYR A 132 -11.04 -14.07 -18.99
N TYR A 133 -12.19 -14.04 -19.70
CA TYR A 133 -13.32 -14.91 -19.44
C TYR A 133 -13.28 -16.19 -20.29
N ASP A 134 -14.00 -17.25 -19.88
CA ASP A 134 -14.01 -18.57 -20.55
C ASP A 134 -14.42 -18.50 -22.03
N ASP A 135 -15.25 -17.52 -22.39
CA ASP A 135 -15.71 -17.24 -23.76
C ASP A 135 -14.76 -16.29 -24.55
N LEU A 136 -13.56 -16.06 -24.02
CA LEU A 136 -12.55 -15.15 -24.57
C LEU A 136 -12.95 -13.68 -24.59
N CYS A 137 -14.04 -13.29 -23.93
CA CYS A 137 -14.35 -11.87 -23.73
C CYS A 137 -13.26 -11.21 -22.86
N ASP A 138 -12.92 -9.99 -23.18
CA ASP A 138 -11.96 -9.24 -22.40
C ASP A 138 -12.55 -8.80 -21.07
N GLY A 139 -11.70 -8.68 -20.06
CA GLY A 139 -12.04 -8.18 -18.75
C GLY A 139 -11.48 -6.78 -18.53
N VAL A 140 -12.25 -5.91 -17.93
CA VAL A 140 -11.77 -4.62 -17.42
C VAL A 140 -11.49 -4.75 -15.96
N ARG A 141 -10.22 -4.60 -15.56
CA ARG A 141 -9.84 -4.51 -14.14
C ARG A 141 -10.02 -3.10 -13.65
N MET A 142 -10.84 -2.95 -12.61
CA MET A 142 -11.09 -1.67 -11.98
C MET A 142 -10.68 -1.70 -10.51
N GLN A 143 -10.34 -0.54 -9.97
CA GLN A 143 -9.87 -0.39 -8.61
C GLN A 143 -10.39 0.91 -7.99
N LYS A 144 -10.73 0.84 -6.71
CA LYS A 144 -11.03 2.01 -5.88
C LYS A 144 -10.16 1.98 -4.64
N ARG A 145 -9.59 3.13 -4.32
CA ARG A 145 -8.96 3.33 -3.03
C ARG A 145 -10.01 3.70 -2.01
N LEU A 146 -10.10 2.91 -0.94
CA LEU A 146 -11.02 3.13 0.15
C LEU A 146 -10.36 4.08 1.14
N THR A 147 -10.77 5.36 1.14
CA THR A 147 -10.21 6.37 2.05
C THR A 147 -11.11 6.50 3.26
N PRO A 148 -10.59 6.47 4.51
CA PRO A 148 -11.36 6.86 5.68
C PRO A 148 -11.87 8.29 5.54
N LEU A 149 -13.08 8.55 6.02
CA LEU A 149 -13.76 9.83 5.82
C LEU A 149 -13.11 11.02 6.55
N GLU A 150 -12.27 10.77 7.58
CA GLU A 150 -11.67 11.84 8.38
C GLU A 150 -10.18 11.58 8.63
N GLN A 151 -9.34 12.55 8.23
CA GLN A 151 -7.96 12.64 8.68
C GLN A 151 -7.92 13.53 9.92
N ARG A 152 -7.42 13.02 11.04
CA ARG A 152 -7.24 13.80 12.26
C ARG A 152 -6.07 14.77 12.14
N VAL A 153 -4.98 14.33 11.52
CA VAL A 153 -3.81 15.13 11.20
C VAL A 153 -3.38 14.84 9.78
N SER A 154 -3.22 15.87 8.97
CA SER A 154 -2.70 15.76 7.60
C SER A 154 -1.52 16.70 7.45
N LEU A 155 -0.38 16.15 7.05
CA LEU A 155 0.80 16.93 6.71
C LEU A 155 0.69 17.39 5.26
N SER A 156 0.98 18.65 5.00
CA SER A 156 1.02 19.21 3.65
C SER A 156 2.32 18.79 2.95
N ILE A 157 2.38 17.53 2.56
CA ILE A 157 3.53 16.96 1.85
C ILE A 157 3.16 16.81 0.38
N PRO A 158 3.90 17.43 -0.55
CA PRO A 158 3.66 17.22 -1.98
C PRO A 158 4.13 15.82 -2.39
N LEU A 159 3.34 15.15 -3.24
CA LEU A 159 3.72 13.83 -3.75
C LEU A 159 4.75 13.97 -4.87
N TYR A 160 5.78 13.13 -4.84
CA TYR A 160 6.74 12.90 -5.92
C TYR A 160 6.81 11.42 -6.27
N VAL A 161 6.55 11.09 -7.53
CA VAL A 161 6.67 9.73 -8.05
C VAL A 161 8.10 9.49 -8.51
N GLN A 162 8.71 8.42 -8.00
CA GLN A 162 10.07 8.03 -8.37
C GLN A 162 10.20 7.80 -9.88
N THR A 163 11.31 8.23 -10.45
CA THR A 163 11.55 8.12 -11.91
C THR A 163 12.25 6.83 -12.31
N THR A 164 12.72 6.04 -11.34
CA THR A 164 13.37 4.73 -11.56
C THR A 164 12.91 3.72 -10.51
N PRO A 165 12.97 2.41 -10.77
CA PRO A 165 12.47 1.38 -9.85
C PRO A 165 13.16 1.32 -8.48
N PHE A 166 14.30 1.98 -8.29
CA PHE A 166 15.16 1.86 -7.09
C PHE A 166 15.35 3.18 -6.33
N THR A 167 14.73 4.28 -6.73
CA THR A 167 14.90 5.60 -6.12
C THR A 167 13.83 5.97 -5.09
N CYS A 168 13.07 5.00 -4.55
CA CYS A 168 12.01 5.25 -3.59
C CYS A 168 12.47 6.06 -2.37
N GLY A 169 13.63 5.75 -1.79
CA GLY A 169 14.18 6.50 -0.66
C GLY A 169 14.55 7.94 -1.01
N ALA A 170 15.17 8.15 -2.17
CA ALA A 170 15.48 9.49 -2.66
C ALA A 170 14.22 10.32 -2.94
N ALA A 171 13.19 9.71 -3.51
CA ALA A 171 11.90 10.35 -3.74
C ALA A 171 11.22 10.74 -2.41
N CYS A 172 11.30 9.89 -1.39
CA CYS A 172 10.82 10.23 -0.04
C CYS A 172 11.58 11.42 0.56
N LEU A 173 12.91 11.53 0.36
CA LEU A 173 13.67 12.70 0.78
C LEU A 173 13.24 13.96 0.04
N LEU A 174 13.01 13.90 -1.28
CA LEU A 174 12.51 15.04 -2.06
C LEU A 174 11.19 15.57 -1.50
N MET A 175 10.24 14.66 -1.23
CA MET A 175 8.95 15.05 -0.64
C MET A 175 9.14 15.70 0.74
N ALA A 176 10.03 15.15 1.58
CA ALA A 176 10.32 15.71 2.90
C ALA A 176 10.96 17.11 2.81
N PHE A 177 11.96 17.30 1.95
CA PHE A 177 12.62 18.58 1.75
C PHE A 177 11.66 19.63 1.19
N SER A 178 10.86 19.25 0.19
CA SER A 178 9.86 20.15 -0.36
C SER A 178 8.83 20.59 0.70
N SER A 179 8.41 19.68 1.56
CA SER A 179 7.48 19.99 2.67
C SER A 179 8.11 20.92 3.72
N LEU A 180 9.38 20.71 4.08
CA LEU A 180 10.04 21.43 5.17
C LEU A 180 10.66 22.77 4.76
N SER A 181 11.14 22.89 3.51
CA SER A 181 11.88 24.07 3.03
C SER A 181 11.38 24.64 1.70
N GLY A 182 10.36 24.02 1.07
CA GLY A 182 9.88 24.45 -0.24
C GLY A 182 10.84 24.10 -1.40
N GLU A 183 11.80 23.19 -1.19
CA GLU A 183 12.76 22.80 -2.22
C GLU A 183 12.05 22.14 -3.41
N ALA A 184 12.44 22.54 -4.63
CA ALA A 184 11.82 22.03 -5.85
C ALA A 184 12.19 20.56 -6.08
N MET A 185 11.17 19.73 -6.30
CA MET A 185 11.36 18.31 -6.60
C MET A 185 11.63 18.10 -8.09
N ASN A 186 12.75 17.47 -8.41
CA ASN A 186 13.11 17.16 -9.78
C ASN A 186 13.97 15.91 -9.88
N ARG A 187 14.05 15.34 -11.10
CA ARG A 187 14.78 14.12 -11.39
C ARG A 187 16.30 14.23 -11.12
N THR A 188 16.87 15.40 -11.35
CA THR A 188 18.32 15.62 -11.13
C THR A 188 18.66 15.45 -9.66
N LEU A 189 17.87 16.07 -8.78
CA LEU A 189 18.04 15.97 -7.33
C LEU A 189 17.69 14.56 -6.82
N GLU A 190 16.68 13.89 -7.39
CA GLU A 190 16.36 12.50 -7.08
C GLU A 190 17.58 11.57 -7.33
N LEU A 191 18.19 11.67 -8.50
CA LEU A 191 19.37 10.87 -8.86
C LEU A 191 20.61 11.25 -8.03
N GLN A 192 20.75 12.53 -7.64
CA GLN A 192 21.81 12.95 -6.75
C GLN A 192 21.63 12.34 -5.35
N LEU A 193 20.44 12.45 -4.75
CA LEU A 193 20.12 11.87 -3.44
C LEU A 193 20.28 10.35 -3.43
N TRP A 194 19.87 9.69 -4.52
CA TRP A 194 20.09 8.25 -4.66
C TRP A 194 21.59 7.91 -4.63
N ARG A 195 22.44 8.58 -5.41
CA ARG A 195 23.89 8.36 -5.42
C ARG A 195 24.54 8.60 -4.06
N GLU A 196 24.05 9.57 -3.30
CA GLU A 196 24.55 9.89 -1.97
C GLU A 196 24.10 8.87 -0.89
N SER A 197 23.04 8.11 -1.14
CA SER A 197 22.37 7.24 -0.15
C SER A 197 22.44 5.74 -0.47
N THR A 198 22.86 5.37 -1.67
CA THR A 198 22.96 3.95 -2.06
C THR A 198 24.25 3.32 -1.54
N THR A 199 24.16 2.04 -1.19
CA THR A 199 25.33 1.24 -0.80
C THR A 199 25.94 0.46 -1.96
N ILE A 200 25.27 0.42 -3.12
CA ILE A 200 25.70 -0.37 -4.28
C ILE A 200 25.60 0.46 -5.56
N PHE A 201 26.74 0.70 -6.21
CA PHE A 201 26.83 1.38 -7.51
C PHE A 201 27.00 0.42 -8.70
N MET A 202 27.06 -0.90 -8.47
CA MET A 202 27.45 -1.86 -9.50
C MET A 202 26.25 -2.45 -10.23
N ALA A 203 26.36 -2.64 -11.53
CA ALA A 203 25.38 -3.33 -12.35
C ALA A 203 25.06 -4.74 -11.79
N GLY A 204 23.79 -5.02 -11.52
CA GLY A 204 23.31 -6.33 -11.06
C GLY A 204 23.08 -6.49 -9.56
N GLY A 205 22.98 -5.38 -8.79
CA GLY A 205 22.49 -5.39 -7.41
C GLY A 205 21.21 -4.56 -7.27
N HIS A 206 20.45 -4.77 -6.19
CA HIS A 206 19.35 -3.86 -5.84
C HIS A 206 19.97 -2.52 -5.40
N GLY A 207 19.84 -1.51 -6.24
CA GLY A 207 20.42 -0.18 -6.04
C GLY A 207 19.62 0.71 -5.07
N GLY A 208 18.95 0.12 -4.05
CA GLY A 208 18.16 0.88 -3.08
C GLY A 208 19.01 1.69 -2.12
N CYS A 209 18.36 2.65 -1.44
CA CYS A 209 19.00 3.49 -0.43
C CYS A 209 18.99 2.81 0.94
N SER A 210 20.06 2.97 1.72
CA SER A 210 20.11 2.56 3.13
C SER A 210 19.55 3.69 4.04
N GLY A 211 19.05 3.32 5.23
CA GLY A 211 18.63 4.31 6.22
C GLY A 211 19.74 5.26 6.63
N GLN A 212 20.98 4.74 6.77
CA GLN A 212 22.18 5.52 7.08
C GLN A 212 22.50 6.52 5.97
N GLY A 213 22.43 6.08 4.70
CA GLY A 213 22.66 6.97 3.56
C GLY A 213 21.63 8.08 3.45
N LEU A 214 20.34 7.75 3.63
CA LEU A 214 19.26 8.75 3.62
C LEU A 214 19.40 9.76 4.76
N ALA A 215 19.67 9.28 5.98
CA ALA A 215 19.91 10.14 7.13
C ALA A 215 21.09 11.08 6.92
N LEU A 216 22.20 10.55 6.36
CA LEU A 216 23.37 11.34 6.05
C LEU A 216 23.11 12.40 4.96
N ALA A 217 22.38 12.03 3.90
CA ALA A 217 22.02 12.97 2.82
C ALA A 217 21.17 14.16 3.33
N ALA A 218 20.25 13.90 4.26
CA ALA A 218 19.47 14.93 4.92
C ALA A 218 20.32 15.79 5.88
N ALA A 219 21.16 15.16 6.70
CA ALA A 219 22.04 15.86 7.64
C ALA A 219 23.08 16.75 6.93
N ARG A 220 23.59 16.34 5.77
CA ARG A 220 24.49 17.15 4.94
C ARG A 220 23.84 18.44 4.43
N ARG A 221 22.51 18.45 4.31
CA ARG A 221 21.72 19.63 3.89
C ARG A 221 21.24 20.48 5.07
N GLY A 222 21.69 20.16 6.30
CA GLY A 222 21.39 20.96 7.49
C GLY A 222 20.07 20.65 8.17
N TYR A 223 19.34 19.62 7.76
CA TYR A 223 18.12 19.18 8.44
C TYR A 223 18.45 18.52 9.78
N GLY A 224 17.54 18.66 10.75
CA GLY A 224 17.55 17.86 11.96
C GLY A 224 17.16 16.42 11.64
N VAL A 225 17.97 15.44 12.05
CA VAL A 225 17.78 14.04 11.67
C VAL A 225 17.93 13.11 12.85
N GLU A 226 16.99 12.16 12.96
CA GLU A 226 17.12 10.98 13.81
C GLU A 226 17.03 9.73 12.92
N LEU A 227 17.86 8.73 13.19
CA LEU A 227 17.82 7.43 12.54
C LEU A 227 17.47 6.36 13.56
N TRP A 228 16.32 5.72 13.38
CA TRP A 228 15.88 4.57 14.16
C TRP A 228 16.11 3.31 13.33
N THR A 229 16.92 2.39 13.83
CA THR A 229 17.26 1.17 13.09
C THR A 229 17.50 0.03 14.07
N GLN A 230 16.97 -1.13 13.78
CA GLN A 230 17.24 -2.35 14.54
C GLN A 230 18.08 -3.26 13.64
N SER A 231 19.37 -3.02 13.58
CA SER A 231 20.33 -3.92 12.96
C SER A 231 21.74 -3.47 13.31
N GLN A 232 22.46 -4.31 14.01
CA GLN A 232 23.92 -4.15 14.17
C GLN A 232 24.69 -4.63 12.94
N SER A 233 24.01 -5.26 11.96
CA SER A 233 24.62 -5.75 10.73
C SER A 233 24.40 -4.77 9.57
N THR A 234 25.30 -4.84 8.60
CA THR A 234 25.21 -4.06 7.36
C THR A 234 23.90 -4.36 6.64
N PRO A 235 23.07 -3.32 6.36
CA PRO A 235 21.77 -3.51 5.73
C PRO A 235 21.89 -4.23 4.38
N PHE A 236 20.96 -5.16 4.12
CA PHE A 236 20.80 -5.89 2.84
C PHE A 236 21.94 -6.82 2.44
N ILE A 237 22.99 -7.00 3.25
CA ILE A 237 24.17 -7.81 2.92
C ILE A 237 23.83 -9.27 2.61
N ASP A 238 22.82 -9.84 3.29
CA ASP A 238 22.37 -11.22 3.08
C ASP A 238 21.74 -11.47 1.70
N SER A 239 21.29 -10.42 1.03
CA SER A 239 20.70 -10.50 -0.31
C SER A 239 21.76 -10.58 -1.43
N VAL A 240 23.02 -10.31 -1.10
CA VAL A 240 24.13 -10.28 -2.04
C VAL A 240 24.93 -11.57 -1.92
N ARG A 241 25.19 -12.24 -3.05
CA ARG A 241 25.95 -13.51 -3.09
C ARG A 241 27.44 -13.30 -3.32
N ASP A 242 27.79 -12.26 -4.06
CA ASP A 242 29.15 -11.93 -4.46
C ASP A 242 29.94 -11.38 -3.26
N PRO A 243 31.11 -12.00 -2.90
CA PRO A 243 31.89 -11.58 -1.74
C PRO A 243 32.51 -10.19 -1.91
N ASP A 244 32.96 -9.84 -3.13
CA ASP A 244 33.58 -8.52 -3.39
C ASP A 244 32.55 -7.41 -3.23
N LYS A 245 31.29 -7.64 -3.69
CA LYS A 245 30.19 -6.72 -3.47
C LYS A 245 29.84 -6.59 -1.99
N LYS A 246 29.87 -7.67 -1.21
CA LYS A 246 29.67 -7.60 0.24
C LYS A 246 30.69 -6.70 0.90
N THR A 247 31.95 -6.86 0.57
CA THR A 247 33.05 -6.03 1.08
C THR A 247 32.81 -4.54 0.79
N VAL A 248 32.40 -4.20 -0.44
CA VAL A 248 32.07 -2.81 -0.80
C VAL A 248 30.91 -2.27 0.01
N ILE A 249 29.83 -3.05 0.18
CA ILE A 249 28.66 -2.66 0.97
C ILE A 249 29.06 -2.40 2.43
N GLU A 250 29.89 -3.24 3.01
CA GLU A 250 30.39 -3.08 4.39
C GLU A 250 31.22 -1.80 4.53
N LEU A 251 32.14 -1.54 3.61
CA LEU A 251 32.97 -0.33 3.61
C LEU A 251 32.12 0.94 3.50
N VAL A 252 31.14 0.97 2.58
CA VAL A 252 30.23 2.10 2.42
C VAL A 252 29.34 2.29 3.65
N HIS A 253 28.86 1.21 4.24
CA HIS A 253 28.09 1.27 5.47
C HIS A 253 28.90 1.83 6.65
N GLN A 254 30.13 1.37 6.83
CA GLN A 254 31.05 1.87 7.86
C GLN A 254 31.34 3.37 7.67
N ASP A 255 31.57 3.81 6.43
CA ASP A 255 31.77 5.22 6.10
C ASP A 255 30.52 6.07 6.44
N PHE A 256 29.32 5.60 6.08
CA PHE A 256 28.09 6.27 6.46
C PHE A 256 27.94 6.41 7.98
N CYS A 257 28.21 5.35 8.74
CA CYS A 257 28.14 5.37 10.20
C CYS A 257 29.16 6.35 10.81
N ALA A 258 30.40 6.39 10.31
CA ALA A 258 31.40 7.32 10.76
C ALA A 258 31.02 8.76 10.48
N GLN A 259 30.47 9.06 9.31
CA GLN A 259 30.01 10.40 8.96
C GLN A 259 28.78 10.85 9.76
N LEU A 260 27.85 9.94 10.05
CA LEU A 260 26.70 10.22 10.92
C LEU A 260 27.15 10.61 12.34
N ALA A 261 28.11 9.86 12.90
CA ALA A 261 28.69 10.17 14.22
C ALA A 261 29.35 11.55 14.25
N THR A 262 30.11 11.90 13.19
CA THR A 262 30.76 13.23 13.07
C THR A 262 29.75 14.37 13.01
N ARG A 263 28.57 14.11 12.41
CA ARG A 263 27.48 15.11 12.31
C ARG A 263 26.54 15.13 13.49
N ARG A 264 26.81 14.30 14.53
CA ARG A 264 25.98 14.18 15.74
C ARG A 264 24.53 13.81 15.43
N VAL A 265 24.30 12.98 14.39
CA VAL A 265 22.97 12.44 14.12
C VAL A 265 22.64 11.40 15.19
N HIS A 266 21.46 11.53 15.81
CA HIS A 266 21.00 10.55 16.78
C HIS A 266 20.63 9.25 16.09
N VAL A 267 21.39 8.19 16.37
CA VAL A 267 21.10 6.84 15.88
C VAL A 267 20.58 6.03 17.07
N ILE A 268 19.35 5.54 16.94
CA ILE A 268 18.64 4.79 17.98
C ILE A 268 18.51 3.33 17.51
N ASP A 269 19.08 2.40 18.29
CA ASP A 269 19.01 0.96 18.03
C ASP A 269 17.68 0.38 18.54
N ALA A 270 16.59 0.78 17.91
CA ALA A 270 15.26 0.28 18.20
C ALA A 270 14.32 0.57 17.01
N PRO A 271 13.29 -0.26 16.79
CA PRO A 271 12.20 0.11 15.87
C PRO A 271 11.32 1.18 16.51
N PRO A 272 10.74 2.12 15.73
CA PRO A 272 9.79 3.07 16.27
C PRO A 272 8.49 2.37 16.68
N GLY A 273 7.96 2.72 17.86
CA GLY A 273 6.63 2.32 18.30
C GLY A 273 5.52 3.16 17.66
N GLN A 274 4.28 2.66 17.72
CA GLN A 274 3.11 3.39 17.19
C GLN A 274 2.98 4.79 17.80
N ALA A 275 3.09 4.92 19.12
CA ALA A 275 2.98 6.20 19.83
C ALA A 275 4.06 7.20 19.38
N GLN A 276 5.25 6.71 19.07
CA GLN A 276 6.34 7.53 18.55
C GLN A 276 6.04 8.08 17.16
N LEU A 277 5.48 7.23 16.27
CA LEU A 277 5.07 7.68 14.94
C LEU A 277 3.95 8.73 15.02
N GLU A 278 2.98 8.54 15.91
CA GLU A 278 1.89 9.49 16.15
C GLU A 278 2.42 10.84 16.67
N GLN A 279 3.38 10.80 17.60
CA GLN A 279 4.03 11.98 18.13
C GLN A 279 4.72 12.79 17.02
N TRP A 280 5.54 12.17 16.20
CA TRP A 280 6.27 12.84 15.11
C TRP A 280 5.36 13.47 14.07
N ILE A 281 4.24 12.82 13.73
CA ILE A 281 3.24 13.40 12.85
C ILE A 281 2.59 14.62 13.47
N ASN A 282 2.25 14.58 14.77
CA ASN A 282 1.71 15.74 15.49
C ASN A 282 2.70 16.91 15.57
N GLU A 283 3.99 16.61 15.65
CA GLU A 283 5.08 17.60 15.65
C GLU A 283 5.38 18.14 14.24
N GLY A 284 4.70 17.65 13.20
CA GLY A 284 4.94 18.09 11.81
C GLY A 284 6.25 17.58 11.22
N ARG A 285 6.85 16.52 11.79
CA ARG A 285 8.10 15.95 11.31
C ARG A 285 7.84 15.01 10.14
N CYS A 286 8.76 14.96 9.19
CA CYS A 286 8.71 14.04 8.06
C CYS A 286 9.32 12.69 8.45
N VAL A 287 8.56 11.61 8.30
CA VAL A 287 8.94 10.26 8.75
C VAL A 287 9.00 9.32 7.55
N LEU A 288 10.22 8.93 7.18
CA LEU A 288 10.47 7.94 6.14
C LEU A 288 10.56 6.56 6.78
N LEU A 289 9.86 5.58 6.25
CA LEU A 289 9.80 4.22 6.76
C LEU A 289 10.25 3.21 5.70
N LEU A 290 11.17 2.34 6.08
CA LEU A 290 11.48 1.14 5.31
C LEU A 290 10.43 0.08 5.60
N ILE A 291 9.76 -0.42 4.56
CA ILE A 291 8.75 -1.45 4.66
C ILE A 291 9.06 -2.66 3.78
N SER A 292 8.47 -3.78 4.12
CA SER A 292 8.42 -4.94 3.25
C SER A 292 7.22 -4.86 2.32
N THR A 293 7.43 -4.84 1.02
CA THR A 293 6.35 -4.83 0.03
C THR A 293 5.65 -6.18 -0.11
N TYR A 294 6.19 -7.25 0.49
CA TYR A 294 5.63 -8.60 0.38
C TYR A 294 4.14 -8.68 0.69
N ARG A 295 3.69 -7.88 1.67
CA ARG A 295 2.27 -7.82 2.04
C ARG A 295 1.42 -6.95 1.11
N PHE A 296 2.05 -6.12 0.26
CA PHE A 296 1.34 -5.25 -0.69
C PHE A 296 1.19 -5.90 -2.07
N ASN A 297 2.26 -6.51 -2.58
CA ASN A 297 2.33 -7.00 -3.95
C ASN A 297 2.88 -8.43 -4.10
N GLY A 298 3.21 -9.10 -2.98
CA GLY A 298 3.81 -10.43 -2.99
C GLY A 298 5.31 -10.44 -3.31
N CYS A 299 5.91 -9.29 -3.61
CA CYS A 299 7.35 -9.15 -3.88
C CYS A 299 8.11 -8.94 -2.57
N LYS A 300 9.25 -9.62 -2.40
CA LYS A 300 10.11 -9.48 -1.22
C LYS A 300 11.16 -8.39 -1.45
N GLU A 301 10.69 -7.16 -1.71
CA GLU A 301 11.58 -6.03 -1.96
C GLU A 301 11.47 -5.00 -0.83
N PRO A 302 12.61 -4.43 -0.39
CA PRO A 302 12.60 -3.30 0.53
C PRO A 302 12.06 -2.07 -0.19
N HIS A 303 11.20 -1.32 0.48
CA HIS A 303 10.60 -0.13 -0.12
C HIS A 303 10.49 1.00 0.89
N TRP A 304 10.79 2.22 0.47
CA TRP A 304 10.65 3.41 1.29
C TRP A 304 9.33 4.11 1.00
N ILE A 305 8.66 4.50 2.07
CA ILE A 305 7.43 5.29 2.07
C ILE A 305 7.57 6.48 3.01
N LEU A 306 6.71 7.48 2.84
CA LEU A 306 6.67 8.67 3.70
C LEU A 306 5.32 8.78 4.40
N LEU A 307 5.30 8.95 5.72
CA LEU A 307 4.06 9.24 6.46
C LEU A 307 3.56 10.63 6.12
N SER A 308 2.28 10.74 5.74
CA SER A 308 1.64 11.98 5.31
C SER A 308 0.45 12.40 6.19
N GLY A 309 0.11 11.62 7.21
CA GLY A 309 -0.97 11.94 8.13
C GLY A 309 -1.43 10.76 8.95
N MET A 310 -2.46 10.98 9.77
CA MET A 310 -3.08 9.93 10.57
C MET A 310 -4.55 10.22 10.89
N SER A 311 -5.28 9.16 11.22
CA SER A 311 -6.58 9.15 11.89
C SER A 311 -6.49 8.30 13.16
N ASP A 312 -7.62 8.05 13.82
CA ASP A 312 -7.62 7.16 15.00
C ASP A 312 -7.22 5.72 14.66
N GLN A 313 -7.56 5.21 13.47
CA GLN A 313 -7.34 3.83 13.06
C GLN A 313 -6.23 3.66 12.02
N PHE A 314 -5.87 4.71 11.28
CA PHE A 314 -4.99 4.64 10.12
C PHE A 314 -3.83 5.64 10.23
N PHE A 315 -2.68 5.24 9.68
CA PHE A 315 -1.69 6.16 9.15
C PHE A 315 -1.94 6.36 7.65
N PHE A 316 -1.65 7.56 7.16
CA PHE A 316 -1.65 7.85 5.73
C PHE A 316 -0.22 7.91 5.23
N ILE A 317 0.03 7.35 4.06
CA ILE A 317 1.36 7.31 3.47
C ILE A 317 1.36 7.92 2.07
N HIS A 318 2.48 8.47 1.68
CA HIS A 318 2.85 8.66 0.29
C HIS A 318 3.74 7.52 -0.16
N ASP A 319 3.35 6.85 -1.23
CA ASP A 319 4.13 5.82 -1.89
C ASP A 319 4.76 6.43 -3.14
N PRO A 320 6.11 6.56 -3.22
CA PRO A 320 6.74 7.09 -4.41
C PRO A 320 6.62 6.17 -5.63
N HIS A 321 6.23 4.91 -5.46
CA HIS A 321 5.98 4.01 -6.56
C HIS A 321 4.56 4.18 -7.09
N SER A 322 4.42 4.36 -8.42
CA SER A 322 3.13 4.35 -9.09
C SER A 322 3.13 3.33 -10.22
N GLU A 323 2.15 2.42 -10.20
CA GLU A 323 1.94 1.45 -11.30
C GLU A 323 1.36 2.13 -12.56
N SER A 324 0.80 3.33 -12.41
CA SER A 324 0.18 4.08 -13.50
C SER A 324 0.67 5.53 -13.51
N LEU A 325 1.30 5.93 -14.59
CA LEU A 325 1.69 7.33 -14.83
C LEU A 325 0.49 8.28 -14.89
N ASN A 326 -0.72 7.74 -15.12
CA ASN A 326 -1.95 8.52 -15.28
C ASN A 326 -2.74 8.69 -13.98
N ASP A 327 -2.38 7.97 -12.90
CA ASP A 327 -3.06 8.08 -11.60
C ASP A 327 -2.09 8.28 -10.45
N VAL A 328 -1.40 9.42 -10.49
CA VAL A 328 -0.48 9.87 -9.43
C VAL A 328 -1.22 10.04 -8.09
N SER A 329 -2.52 10.38 -8.13
CA SER A 329 -3.34 10.51 -6.92
C SER A 329 -3.49 9.20 -6.17
N ALA A 330 -3.33 8.07 -6.85
CA ALA A 330 -3.38 6.73 -6.26
C ALA A 330 -2.20 6.44 -5.32
N SER A 331 -1.14 7.22 -5.36
CA SER A 331 0.06 7.08 -4.52
C SER A 331 0.10 8.06 -3.34
N ALA A 332 -0.88 8.99 -3.25
CA ALA A 332 -0.97 9.99 -2.19
C ALA A 332 -1.97 9.59 -1.10
N TYR A 333 -1.64 9.89 0.15
CA TYR A 333 -2.51 9.71 1.33
C TYR A 333 -3.15 8.32 1.39
N ILE A 334 -2.37 7.28 1.13
CA ILE A 334 -2.81 5.88 1.20
C ILE A 334 -3.09 5.52 2.65
N PRO A 335 -4.31 5.12 3.02
CA PRO A 335 -4.58 4.66 4.37
C PRO A 335 -3.98 3.28 4.61
N VAL A 336 -3.23 3.15 5.69
CA VAL A 336 -2.64 1.91 6.20
C VAL A 336 -3.08 1.77 7.64
N SER A 337 -3.78 0.69 8.01
CA SER A 337 -4.20 0.53 9.41
C SER A 337 -2.96 0.51 10.32
N LYS A 338 -3.07 1.13 11.49
CA LYS A 338 -1.95 1.21 12.46
C LYS A 338 -1.40 -0.17 12.79
N ARG A 339 -2.29 -1.17 12.90
CA ARG A 339 -1.90 -2.57 13.10
C ARG A 339 -1.15 -3.16 11.89
N ALA A 340 -1.59 -2.87 10.67
CA ALA A 340 -0.93 -3.38 9.47
C ALA A 340 0.45 -2.74 9.29
N LEU A 341 0.58 -1.44 9.55
CA LEU A 341 1.87 -0.74 9.46
C LEU A 341 2.91 -1.40 10.37
N SER A 342 2.58 -1.66 11.64
CA SER A 342 3.51 -2.31 12.58
C SER A 342 4.03 -3.67 12.10
N GLN A 343 3.24 -4.39 11.30
CA GLN A 343 3.61 -5.71 10.77
C GLN A 343 4.52 -5.66 9.54
N ILE A 344 4.60 -4.52 8.85
CA ILE A 344 5.39 -4.34 7.62
C ILE A 344 6.66 -3.52 7.83
N LEU A 345 6.87 -2.96 9.02
CA LEU A 345 8.07 -2.17 9.37
C LEU A 345 9.36 -2.98 9.44
N SER A 346 9.34 -4.27 9.15
CA SER A 346 10.53 -5.09 9.18
C SER A 346 10.74 -5.82 7.86
N PHE A 347 11.98 -5.88 7.42
CA PHE A 347 12.40 -6.50 6.17
C PHE A 347 13.41 -7.64 6.38
N GLY A 348 13.30 -8.68 5.55
CA GLY A 348 14.25 -9.78 5.49
C GLY A 348 14.17 -10.76 6.67
N LYS A 349 15.05 -11.77 6.67
CA LYS A 349 15.13 -12.82 7.70
C LYS A 349 15.54 -12.26 9.06
N GLN A 350 16.39 -11.24 9.08
CA GLN A 350 16.89 -10.58 10.28
C GLN A 350 15.96 -9.49 10.81
N LYS A 351 14.75 -9.34 10.22
CA LYS A 351 13.77 -8.32 10.61
C LYS A 351 14.35 -6.91 10.69
N GLN A 352 15.17 -6.54 9.71
CA GLN A 352 15.77 -5.21 9.63
C GLN A 352 14.70 -4.14 9.60
N THR A 353 14.87 -3.11 10.41
CA THR A 353 14.01 -1.94 10.43
C THR A 353 14.84 -0.69 10.16
N ALA A 354 14.29 0.28 9.45
CA ALA A 354 14.88 1.60 9.34
C ALA A 354 13.78 2.66 9.24
N CYS A 355 13.95 3.71 10.04
CA CYS A 355 13.09 4.89 10.03
C CYS A 355 13.98 6.12 10.10
N VAL A 356 13.80 7.04 9.14
CA VAL A 356 14.51 8.32 9.11
C VAL A 356 13.51 9.42 9.43
N VAL A 357 13.75 10.15 10.52
CA VAL A 357 12.89 11.24 10.97
C VAL A 357 13.59 12.57 10.70
N ILE A 358 12.92 13.44 9.95
CA ILE A 358 13.50 14.70 9.47
C ILE A 358 12.67 15.84 10.02
N SER A 359 13.34 16.84 10.58
CA SER A 359 12.78 18.11 11.00
C SER A 359 13.43 19.27 10.25
N ALA A 360 12.77 20.43 10.22
CA ALA A 360 13.36 21.63 9.66
C ALA A 360 14.72 21.93 10.30
N ALA A 361 15.61 22.57 9.57
CA ALA A 361 16.92 23.00 10.09
C ALA A 361 16.69 23.77 11.39
N THR A 362 17.31 23.32 12.47
CA THR A 362 17.38 24.11 13.69
C THR A 362 18.21 25.33 13.33
N SER A 363 17.60 26.52 13.35
CA SER A 363 18.36 27.78 13.26
C SER A 363 19.43 27.71 14.35
N GLN A 364 20.67 27.47 13.96
CA GLN A 364 21.78 27.73 14.89
C GLN A 364 21.72 29.21 15.14
N VAL A 365 21.19 29.57 16.31
CA VAL A 365 21.45 30.86 16.89
C VAL A 365 22.97 30.94 17.05
N ALA A 366 23.59 31.81 16.26
CA ALA A 366 25.02 32.07 16.24
C ALA A 366 25.51 32.55 17.60
#